data_c3020c42623a7d9169a1de4f30abe874
#
_entry.id   c3020c42623a7d9169a1de4f30abe874
#
_cell.length_a   1.000
_cell.length_b   1.000
_cell.length_c   1.000
_cell.angle_alpha   90.00
_cell.angle_beta   90.00
_cell.angle_gamma   90.00
#
_symmetry.space_group_name_H-M   'P 1'
#
loop_
_entity.id
_entity.type
_entity.pdbx_description
1 polymer ?
#
loop_
_entity_poly.entity_id
_entity_poly.type
_entity_poly.pdbx_seq_one_letter_code
_entity_poly.pdbx_strand_id
1 'polypeptide(L)'
;MKRNIIYKFSLMAGLVLSMTSCLNDSLYDNGTTQAVHSIGSNKFVEIFQNASDNSNISSVAFDYSENFTTSTFINVHLTSPATKEVKVQYTVYSLKDTTTSSTLHSLINSNYEIADPTKLTTVSQEVTIPKDSSNGYIQVKLKPSDFVGKSAMFAVKLTGVSDTQYTMSNLTEGFVKILIKNLYDGIYTCNGYRIRPGNATETVTNEDRHLSTINGTTVQDPKFGNYASYHVNVEITSETMIVGGITCYKVNATPVDDSGAVVGGMYTTFTGDPTSLPAPPANPNEINYYNPVTKTFVLNCYYVSSKNRIMYEVLVKQ
;
A
#
# COMPACT_ATOMS: atom_id res chain seq x y z
N MET A 1 -45.11 -6.55 -51.54
CA MET A 1 -43.85 -7.29 -51.35
C MET A 1 -42.55 -6.46 -51.55
N LYS A 2 -42.58 -5.34 -52.27
CA LYS A 2 -41.38 -4.51 -52.55
C LYS A 2 -40.93 -3.58 -51.38
N ARG A 3 -41.80 -3.22 -50.46
CA ARG A 3 -41.51 -2.29 -49.38
C ARG A 3 -40.62 -2.86 -48.26
N ASN A 4 -40.71 -4.16 -47.99
CA ASN A 4 -39.92 -4.82 -46.92
C ASN A 4 -38.48 -5.12 -47.31
N ILE A 5 -38.14 -5.09 -48.60
CA ILE A 5 -36.78 -5.32 -49.09
C ILE A 5 -35.92 -4.08 -48.86
N ILE A 6 -36.50 -2.86 -49.04
CA ILE A 6 -35.78 -1.58 -48.83
C ILE A 6 -35.40 -1.41 -47.39
N TYR A 7 -36.28 -1.76 -46.43
CA TYR A 7 -35.97 -1.66 -44.99
C TYR A 7 -34.88 -2.63 -44.56
N LYS A 8 -34.83 -3.84 -45.15
CA LYS A 8 -33.75 -4.81 -44.84
C LYS A 8 -32.40 -4.36 -45.40
N PHE A 9 -32.36 -3.74 -46.56
CA PHE A 9 -31.14 -3.18 -47.15
C PHE A 9 -30.65 -1.93 -46.38
N SER A 10 -31.56 -1.07 -45.97
CA SER A 10 -31.18 0.11 -45.14
C SER A 10 -30.65 -0.28 -43.76
N LEU A 11 -31.22 -1.32 -43.14
CA LEU A 11 -30.74 -1.81 -41.84
C LEU A 11 -29.35 -2.47 -41.96
N MET A 12 -29.12 -3.21 -43.05
CA MET A 12 -27.85 -3.87 -43.29
C MET A 12 -26.73 -2.88 -43.67
N ALA A 13 -27.06 -1.83 -44.45
CA ALA A 13 -26.14 -0.75 -44.77
C ALA A 13 -25.78 0.08 -43.50
N GLY A 14 -26.74 0.32 -42.61
CA GLY A 14 -26.50 1.02 -41.33
C GLY A 14 -25.61 0.20 -40.41
N LEU A 15 -25.72 -1.12 -40.38
CA LEU A 15 -24.88 -1.99 -39.56
C LEU A 15 -23.43 -2.07 -40.05
N VAL A 16 -23.23 -2.04 -41.37
CA VAL A 16 -21.89 -2.05 -41.99
C VAL A 16 -21.16 -0.72 -41.78
N LEU A 17 -21.90 0.40 -41.82
CA LEU A 17 -21.32 1.73 -41.56
C LEU A 17 -20.97 1.94 -40.08
N SER A 18 -21.67 1.28 -39.15
CA SER A 18 -21.33 1.35 -37.72
C SER A 18 -20.09 0.52 -37.36
N MET A 19 -19.70 -0.43 -38.18
CA MET A 19 -18.47 -1.22 -37.94
C MET A 19 -17.21 -0.58 -38.52
N THR A 20 -17.32 0.47 -39.33
CA THR A 20 -16.15 1.18 -39.88
C THR A 20 -15.75 2.41 -39.06
N SER A 21 -16.50 2.74 -37.99
CA SER A 21 -16.13 3.83 -37.08
C SER A 21 -15.14 3.39 -35.99
N CYS A 22 -14.68 2.15 -36.01
CA CYS A 22 -13.65 1.68 -35.13
C CYS A 22 -12.29 1.90 -35.76
N LEU A 23 -11.48 2.71 -35.08
CA LEU A 23 -10.02 2.62 -35.07
C LEU A 23 -9.27 3.34 -36.20
N ASN A 24 -9.47 4.63 -36.31
CA ASN A 24 -8.36 5.51 -36.57
C ASN A 24 -8.00 6.22 -35.26
N ASP A 25 -7.41 5.49 -34.34
CA ASP A 25 -6.75 6.11 -33.20
C ASP A 25 -5.37 6.53 -33.66
N SER A 26 -5.24 7.81 -34.00
CA SER A 26 -3.97 8.38 -34.47
C SER A 26 -2.85 8.23 -33.44
N LEU A 27 -3.18 8.09 -32.17
CA LEU A 27 -2.22 7.81 -31.10
C LEU A 27 -1.70 6.39 -31.18
N TYR A 28 -2.55 5.44 -31.56
CA TYR A 28 -2.20 4.04 -31.76
C TYR A 28 -1.39 3.86 -33.06
N ASP A 29 -1.87 4.44 -34.16
CA ASP A 29 -1.24 4.33 -35.48
C ASP A 29 0.14 5.02 -35.53
N ASN A 30 0.33 6.07 -34.73
CA ASN A 30 1.60 6.79 -34.61
C ASN A 30 2.53 6.23 -33.51
N GLY A 31 2.16 5.10 -32.88
CA GLY A 31 2.99 4.50 -31.83
C GLY A 31 3.07 5.30 -30.53
N THR A 32 2.14 6.22 -30.33
CA THR A 32 2.11 7.06 -29.11
C THR A 32 1.46 6.32 -27.95
N THR A 33 0.54 5.38 -28.24
CA THR A 33 0.01 4.41 -27.29
C THR A 33 0.56 3.04 -27.66
N GLN A 34 1.26 2.40 -26.75
CA GLN A 34 1.85 1.09 -27.01
C GLN A 34 0.89 -0.02 -26.62
N ALA A 35 0.06 -0.42 -27.55
CA ALA A 35 -0.56 -1.74 -27.48
C ALA A 35 0.39 -2.77 -28.09
N VAL A 36 0.56 -3.88 -27.41
CA VAL A 36 1.53 -4.95 -27.66
C VAL A 36 1.47 -5.59 -29.06
N HIS A 37 0.58 -5.15 -29.96
CA HIS A 37 0.18 -6.03 -31.05
C HIS A 37 0.40 -5.57 -32.47
N SER A 38 0.94 -4.40 -32.81
CA SER A 38 0.84 -4.07 -34.21
C SER A 38 1.80 -3.08 -34.85
N ILE A 39 2.82 -2.64 -34.18
CA ILE A 39 3.71 -1.70 -34.86
C ILE A 39 4.90 -2.45 -35.46
N GLY A 40 4.66 -3.10 -36.59
CA GLY A 40 5.69 -3.57 -37.49
C GLY A 40 6.85 -4.35 -36.84
N SER A 41 8.03 -4.26 -37.40
CA SER A 41 9.25 -4.89 -36.89
C SER A 41 9.90 -4.12 -35.72
N ASN A 42 9.26 -3.09 -35.16
CA ASN A 42 9.84 -2.28 -34.11
C ASN A 42 9.77 -3.04 -32.77
N LYS A 43 10.94 -3.17 -32.16
CA LYS A 43 11.08 -3.78 -30.84
C LYS A 43 11.35 -2.69 -29.83
N PHE A 44 10.59 -2.71 -28.74
CA PHE A 44 10.71 -1.68 -27.71
C PHE A 44 11.22 -2.26 -26.38
N VAL A 45 11.89 -1.40 -25.62
CA VAL A 45 12.17 -1.60 -24.21
C VAL A 45 11.36 -0.60 -23.40
N GLU A 46 10.73 -1.08 -22.35
CA GLU A 46 9.78 -0.31 -21.52
C GLU A 46 9.79 -0.76 -20.08
N ILE A 47 9.26 0.07 -19.19
CA ILE A 47 8.91 -0.32 -17.85
C ILE A 47 7.49 -0.86 -17.88
N PHE A 48 7.37 -2.17 -17.63
CA PHE A 48 6.09 -2.83 -17.53
C PHE A 48 5.63 -2.82 -16.08
N GLN A 49 4.68 -1.96 -15.77
CA GLN A 49 3.98 -1.95 -14.49
C GLN A 49 2.54 -2.35 -14.73
N ASN A 50 2.00 -3.13 -13.80
CA ASN A 50 0.63 -3.64 -13.89
C ASN A 50 -0.32 -2.45 -13.66
N ALA A 51 -0.61 -1.71 -14.73
CA ALA A 51 -1.42 -0.51 -14.71
C ALA A 51 -2.89 -0.90 -14.77
N SER A 52 -3.48 -1.19 -13.60
CA SER A 52 -4.95 -1.22 -13.49
C SER A 52 -5.58 0.19 -13.56
N ASP A 53 -4.75 1.25 -13.49
CA ASP A 53 -5.21 2.63 -13.32
C ASP A 53 -4.48 3.68 -14.17
N ASN A 54 -3.72 3.28 -15.20
CA ASN A 54 -2.87 4.16 -16.00
C ASN A 54 -1.82 4.98 -15.21
N SER A 55 -1.66 4.72 -13.92
CA SER A 55 -0.58 5.29 -13.16
C SER A 55 0.61 4.35 -13.24
N ASN A 56 1.73 4.72 -13.79
CA ASN A 56 2.96 3.90 -13.79
C ASN A 56 3.52 3.71 -12.36
N ILE A 57 2.63 3.53 -11.37
CA ILE A 57 2.93 3.36 -9.96
C ILE A 57 2.67 1.92 -9.58
N SER A 58 3.69 1.21 -9.14
CA SER A 58 3.56 -0.06 -8.46
C SER A 58 3.76 0.09 -6.95
N SER A 59 3.37 -0.90 -6.18
CA SER A 59 3.62 -0.93 -4.74
C SER A 59 4.41 -2.18 -4.40
N VAL A 60 5.46 -2.01 -3.60
CA VAL A 60 6.26 -3.13 -3.08
C VAL A 60 6.20 -3.08 -1.57
N ALA A 61 5.74 -4.16 -0.95
CA ALA A 61 5.72 -4.32 0.50
C ALA A 61 6.99 -5.03 0.97
N PHE A 62 7.56 -4.52 2.05
CA PHE A 62 8.68 -5.12 2.76
C PHE A 62 8.26 -5.42 4.19
N ASP A 63 8.70 -6.56 4.70
CA ASP A 63 8.62 -6.81 6.13
C ASP A 63 9.57 -5.86 6.87
N TYR A 64 9.13 -5.38 8.02
CA TYR A 64 9.99 -4.54 8.87
C TYR A 64 11.29 -5.26 9.20
N SER A 65 12.41 -4.57 8.99
CA SER A 65 13.74 -5.07 9.32
C SER A 65 14.72 -3.93 9.57
N GLU A 66 15.57 -4.09 10.60
CA GLU A 66 16.74 -3.25 10.83
C GLU A 66 17.94 -3.66 9.94
N ASN A 67 17.82 -4.77 9.23
CA ASN A 67 18.82 -5.27 8.31
C ASN A 67 18.48 -4.88 6.87
N PHE A 68 19.51 -4.78 6.05
CA PHE A 68 19.31 -4.59 4.63
C PHE A 68 18.61 -5.78 3.98
N THR A 69 17.61 -5.49 3.18
CA THR A 69 16.86 -6.46 2.39
C THR A 69 17.01 -6.14 0.90
N THR A 70 17.16 -7.16 0.08
CA THR A 70 17.17 -7.03 -1.40
C THR A 70 15.83 -7.49 -1.94
N SER A 71 15.24 -6.73 -2.82
CA SER A 71 13.98 -7.07 -3.48
C SER A 71 13.98 -6.67 -4.94
N THR A 72 13.18 -7.38 -5.74
CA THR A 72 12.82 -6.98 -7.09
C THR A 72 11.89 -5.78 -7.02
N PHE A 73 12.19 -4.77 -7.79
CA PHE A 73 11.55 -3.47 -7.66
C PHE A 73 10.69 -3.11 -8.86
N ILE A 74 11.27 -3.21 -10.06
CA ILE A 74 10.61 -2.85 -11.31
C ILE A 74 10.92 -3.89 -12.37
N ASN A 75 9.91 -4.24 -13.18
CA ASN A 75 10.08 -5.07 -14.36
C ASN A 75 10.42 -4.20 -15.57
N VAL A 76 11.54 -4.49 -16.21
CA VAL A 76 11.93 -3.95 -17.50
C VAL A 76 11.59 -4.97 -18.56
N HIS A 77 10.74 -4.59 -19.50
CA HIS A 77 10.16 -5.47 -20.49
C HIS A 77 10.64 -5.16 -21.91
N LEU A 78 10.87 -6.21 -22.69
CA LEU A 78 11.05 -6.14 -24.14
C LEU A 78 9.78 -6.62 -24.83
N THR A 79 9.29 -5.88 -25.80
CA THR A 79 8.07 -6.25 -26.54
C THR A 79 8.23 -7.51 -27.41
N SER A 80 9.46 -8.02 -27.54
CA SER A 80 9.76 -9.33 -28.13
C SER A 80 10.92 -9.98 -27.37
N PRO A 81 10.99 -11.33 -27.30
CA PRO A 81 12.09 -12.02 -26.63
C PRO A 81 13.45 -11.64 -27.19
N ALA A 82 14.42 -11.53 -26.30
CA ALA A 82 15.79 -11.19 -26.63
C ALA A 82 16.45 -12.32 -27.44
N THR A 83 17.02 -12.02 -28.59
CA THR A 83 17.79 -13.02 -29.38
C THR A 83 19.20 -13.29 -28.83
N LYS A 84 19.69 -12.40 -27.99
CA LYS A 84 20.94 -12.44 -27.24
C LYS A 84 20.73 -11.73 -25.92
N GLU A 85 21.68 -11.76 -25.01
CA GLU A 85 21.64 -10.94 -23.79
C GLU A 85 21.49 -9.45 -24.14
N VAL A 86 20.53 -8.77 -23.49
CA VAL A 86 20.28 -7.33 -23.64
C VAL A 86 20.48 -6.66 -22.29
N LYS A 87 21.27 -5.60 -22.28
CA LYS A 87 21.49 -4.75 -21.12
C LYS A 87 20.75 -3.44 -21.26
N VAL A 88 20.01 -3.06 -20.23
CA VAL A 88 19.21 -1.84 -20.17
C VAL A 88 19.72 -0.96 -19.04
N GLN A 89 20.19 0.23 -19.38
CA GLN A 89 20.67 1.20 -18.40
C GLN A 89 19.51 1.99 -17.82
N TYR A 90 19.64 2.34 -16.55
CA TYR A 90 18.65 3.14 -15.85
C TYR A 90 19.28 4.06 -14.82
N THR A 91 18.52 5.08 -14.43
CA THR A 91 18.85 5.98 -13.32
C THR A 91 17.71 5.98 -12.29
N VAL A 92 18.07 6.18 -11.03
CA VAL A 92 17.10 6.45 -9.95
C VAL A 92 17.04 7.95 -9.76
N TYR A 93 15.85 8.52 -9.76
CA TYR A 93 15.67 9.94 -9.55
C TYR A 93 16.04 10.36 -8.13
N SER A 94 16.71 11.50 -8.04
CA SER A 94 16.91 12.22 -6.78
C SER A 94 15.74 13.16 -6.50
N LEU A 95 15.50 13.45 -5.23
CA LEU A 95 14.54 14.47 -4.77
C LEU A 95 14.77 15.87 -5.42
N LYS A 96 15.97 16.11 -5.91
CA LYS A 96 16.35 17.41 -6.52
C LYS A 96 16.00 17.52 -8.00
N ASP A 97 15.68 16.41 -8.67
CA ASP A 97 15.43 16.39 -10.12
C ASP A 97 13.93 16.52 -10.47
N THR A 98 13.21 17.33 -9.73
CA THR A 98 11.75 17.54 -9.92
C THR A 98 11.39 18.15 -11.27
N THR A 99 12.37 18.67 -12.02
CA THR A 99 12.18 19.31 -13.33
C THR A 99 12.20 18.34 -14.50
N THR A 100 12.61 17.09 -14.29
CA THR A 100 12.87 16.13 -15.37
C THR A 100 11.65 15.31 -15.79
N SER A 101 10.59 15.28 -14.99
CA SER A 101 9.37 14.52 -15.30
C SER A 101 8.13 15.26 -14.82
N SER A 102 7.17 15.48 -15.74
CA SER A 102 5.87 16.05 -15.40
C SER A 102 5.05 15.11 -14.48
N THR A 103 5.19 13.81 -14.67
CA THR A 103 4.55 12.79 -13.83
C THR A 103 5.11 12.82 -12.42
N LEU A 104 6.44 12.90 -12.28
CA LEU A 104 7.10 13.00 -10.99
C LEU A 104 6.67 14.27 -10.24
N HIS A 105 6.59 15.41 -10.94
CA HIS A 105 6.12 16.66 -10.35
C HIS A 105 4.67 16.57 -9.83
N SER A 106 3.80 15.94 -10.60
CA SER A 106 2.40 15.69 -10.20
C SER A 106 2.31 14.79 -8.96
N LEU A 107 3.13 13.75 -8.87
CA LEU A 107 3.15 12.82 -7.75
C LEU A 107 3.67 13.45 -6.45
N ILE A 108 4.69 14.29 -6.53
CA ILE A 108 5.21 15.05 -5.37
C ILE A 108 4.10 15.96 -4.80
N ASN A 109 3.32 16.60 -5.66
CA ASN A 109 2.20 17.44 -5.24
C ASN A 109 1.04 16.64 -4.63
N SER A 110 0.99 15.32 -4.78
CA SER A 110 -0.05 14.43 -4.25
C SER A 110 0.27 13.75 -2.91
N ASN A 111 1.17 14.32 -2.11
CA ASN A 111 1.59 13.82 -0.78
C ASN A 111 2.51 12.58 -0.78
N TYR A 112 3.17 12.28 -1.90
CA TYR A 112 4.25 11.30 -1.89
C TYR A 112 5.60 11.99 -1.71
N GLU A 113 6.37 11.51 -0.75
CA GLU A 113 7.77 11.91 -0.60
C GLU A 113 8.63 11.00 -1.50
N ILE A 114 9.46 11.61 -2.36
CA ILE A 114 10.46 10.83 -3.08
C ILE A 114 11.53 10.43 -2.09
N ALA A 115 11.71 9.13 -1.95
CA ALA A 115 12.67 8.57 -1.01
C ALA A 115 14.08 9.03 -1.33
N ASP A 116 14.85 9.32 -0.29
CA ASP A 116 16.26 9.67 -0.40
C ASP A 116 17.03 8.54 -1.11
N PRO A 117 17.57 8.78 -2.31
CA PRO A 117 18.27 7.73 -3.06
C PRO A 117 19.54 7.23 -2.36
N THR A 118 20.05 7.95 -1.35
CA THR A 118 21.20 7.48 -0.56
C THR A 118 20.84 6.34 0.38
N LYS A 119 19.56 6.17 0.70
CA LYS A 119 19.03 5.07 1.52
C LYS A 119 18.64 3.84 0.72
N LEU A 120 18.77 3.93 -0.60
CA LEU A 120 18.49 2.86 -1.52
C LEU A 120 19.73 2.60 -2.38
N THR A 121 20.23 1.38 -2.31
CA THR A 121 21.35 0.95 -3.15
C THR A 121 20.79 0.07 -4.26
N THR A 122 20.98 0.49 -5.52
CA THR A 122 20.73 -0.41 -6.64
C THR A 122 21.80 -1.49 -6.67
N VAL A 123 21.39 -2.73 -6.92
CA VAL A 123 22.33 -3.86 -7.01
C VAL A 123 23.23 -3.74 -8.23
N SER A 124 22.72 -3.08 -9.29
CA SER A 124 23.43 -2.76 -10.52
C SER A 124 22.91 -1.45 -11.07
N GLN A 125 23.64 -0.79 -11.96
CA GLN A 125 23.18 0.36 -12.74
C GLN A 125 22.58 -0.04 -14.10
N GLU A 126 22.54 -1.32 -14.37
CA GLU A 126 21.94 -1.89 -15.57
C GLU A 126 21.14 -3.16 -15.23
N VAL A 127 20.09 -3.38 -16.00
CA VAL A 127 19.31 -4.62 -15.97
C VAL A 127 19.76 -5.52 -17.09
N THR A 128 20.03 -6.78 -16.79
CA THR A 128 20.32 -7.80 -17.78
C THR A 128 19.05 -8.59 -18.08
N ILE A 129 18.66 -8.61 -19.35
CA ILE A 129 17.59 -9.45 -19.87
C ILE A 129 18.24 -10.61 -20.61
N PRO A 130 18.07 -11.87 -20.13
CA PRO A 130 18.70 -13.01 -20.73
C PRO A 130 18.19 -13.28 -22.16
N LYS A 131 18.99 -13.97 -22.94
CA LYS A 131 18.55 -14.52 -24.23
C LYS A 131 17.28 -15.35 -24.02
N ASP A 132 16.38 -15.27 -24.99
CA ASP A 132 15.07 -15.96 -25.01
C ASP A 132 14.09 -15.48 -23.91
N SER A 133 14.43 -14.42 -23.19
CA SER A 133 13.56 -13.73 -22.22
C SER A 133 13.08 -12.39 -22.75
N SER A 134 11.92 -11.97 -22.28
CA SER A 134 11.39 -10.60 -22.49
C SER A 134 11.48 -9.74 -21.22
N ASN A 135 11.94 -10.28 -20.10
CA ASN A 135 11.90 -9.58 -18.82
C ASN A 135 13.26 -9.55 -18.13
N GLY A 136 13.53 -8.41 -17.55
CA GLY A 136 14.60 -8.19 -16.60
C GLY A 136 14.10 -7.37 -15.41
N TYR A 137 14.81 -7.42 -14.29
CA TYR A 137 14.31 -6.83 -13.05
C TYR A 137 15.34 -5.92 -12.41
N ILE A 138 14.92 -4.69 -12.11
CA ILE A 138 15.69 -3.80 -11.27
C ILE A 138 15.58 -4.31 -9.84
N GLN A 139 16.72 -4.62 -9.25
CA GLN A 139 16.84 -5.04 -7.88
C GLN A 139 17.42 -3.92 -7.03
N VAL A 140 16.83 -3.72 -5.85
CA VAL A 140 17.29 -2.74 -4.89
C VAL A 140 17.54 -3.37 -3.54
N LYS A 141 18.50 -2.79 -2.84
CA LYS A 141 18.85 -3.11 -1.47
C LYS A 141 18.54 -1.90 -0.62
N LEU A 142 17.67 -2.06 0.37
CA LEU A 142 17.27 -1.02 1.30
C LEU A 142 17.17 -1.56 2.72
N LYS A 143 17.17 -0.67 3.71
CA LYS A 143 16.88 -0.98 5.11
C LYS A 143 15.42 -0.58 5.39
N PRO A 144 14.49 -1.54 5.57
CA PRO A 144 13.07 -1.23 5.71
C PRO A 144 12.74 -0.23 6.81
N SER A 145 13.43 -0.29 7.96
CA SER A 145 13.20 0.63 9.07
C SER A 145 13.41 2.12 8.72
N ASP A 146 14.16 2.43 7.68
CA ASP A 146 14.38 3.81 7.23
C ASP A 146 13.14 4.43 6.56
N PHE A 147 12.16 3.61 6.17
CA PHE A 147 10.98 3.99 5.40
C PHE A 147 9.67 3.84 6.16
N VAL A 148 9.70 3.44 7.41
CA VAL A 148 8.51 3.29 8.25
C VAL A 148 7.81 4.63 8.46
N GLY A 149 6.48 4.63 8.39
CA GLY A 149 5.65 5.82 8.58
C GLY A 149 5.80 6.89 7.49
N LYS A 150 6.49 6.56 6.39
CA LYS A 150 6.70 7.48 5.27
C LYS A 150 5.91 7.02 4.06
N SER A 151 5.29 7.96 3.38
CA SER A 151 4.75 7.72 2.03
C SER A 151 5.88 7.80 1.00
N ALA A 152 6.87 6.90 1.13
CA ALA A 152 8.07 6.94 0.32
C ALA A 152 7.83 6.32 -1.06
N MET A 153 8.30 7.01 -2.10
CA MET A 153 8.23 6.57 -3.48
C MET A 153 9.62 6.67 -4.11
N PHE A 154 9.97 5.67 -4.91
CA PHE A 154 11.12 5.72 -5.81
C PHE A 154 10.67 5.92 -7.25
N ALA A 155 11.44 6.69 -7.99
CA ALA A 155 11.26 6.88 -9.42
C ALA A 155 12.49 6.38 -10.17
N VAL A 156 12.27 5.65 -11.24
CA VAL A 156 13.32 5.11 -12.12
C VAL A 156 13.07 5.56 -13.53
N LYS A 157 14.13 5.83 -14.29
CA LYS A 157 14.09 6.11 -15.73
C LYS A 157 15.05 5.23 -16.47
N LEU A 158 14.59 4.57 -17.52
CA LEU A 158 15.46 3.89 -18.48
C LEU A 158 16.20 4.96 -19.31
N THR A 159 17.50 4.76 -19.51
CA THR A 159 18.35 5.73 -20.16
C THR A 159 19.02 5.20 -21.43
N GLY A 160 19.06 3.88 -21.62
CA GLY A 160 19.66 3.27 -22.79
C GLY A 160 19.45 1.78 -22.87
N VAL A 161 19.67 1.23 -24.05
CA VAL A 161 19.64 -0.20 -24.34
C VAL A 161 20.86 -0.59 -25.17
N SER A 162 21.48 -1.72 -24.83
CA SER A 162 22.71 -2.17 -25.50
C SER A 162 22.50 -2.75 -26.89
N ASP A 163 21.30 -3.21 -27.20
CA ASP A 163 20.96 -3.81 -28.49
C ASP A 163 20.19 -2.83 -29.37
N THR A 164 20.78 -2.43 -30.47
CA THR A 164 20.20 -1.48 -31.44
C THR A 164 18.94 -1.96 -32.16
N GLN A 165 18.58 -3.24 -32.02
CA GLN A 165 17.29 -3.76 -32.49
C GLN A 165 16.12 -3.26 -31.65
N TYR A 166 16.37 -2.78 -30.43
CA TYR A 166 15.34 -2.25 -29.53
C TYR A 166 15.44 -0.74 -29.46
N THR A 167 14.29 -0.11 -29.43
CA THR A 167 14.14 1.35 -29.24
C THR A 167 13.48 1.60 -27.89
N MET A 168 13.88 2.69 -27.25
CA MET A 168 13.21 3.13 -26.01
C MET A 168 11.78 3.52 -26.32
N SER A 169 10.83 2.97 -25.55
CA SER A 169 9.43 3.33 -25.66
C SER A 169 9.15 4.68 -24.99
N ASN A 170 7.89 5.11 -25.00
CA ASN A 170 7.42 6.23 -24.18
C ASN A 170 7.20 5.84 -22.71
N LEU A 171 7.17 4.54 -22.39
CA LEU A 171 7.03 4.00 -21.03
C LEU A 171 8.41 3.75 -20.41
N THR A 172 9.21 4.79 -20.31
CA THR A 172 10.57 4.68 -19.76
C THR A 172 10.68 5.05 -18.30
N GLU A 173 9.63 5.58 -17.70
CA GLU A 173 9.60 5.99 -16.31
C GLU A 173 8.70 5.07 -15.50
N GLY A 174 9.17 4.69 -14.32
CA GLY A 174 8.42 3.86 -13.37
C GLY A 174 8.52 4.40 -11.96
N PHE A 175 7.43 4.25 -11.22
CA PHE A 175 7.30 4.75 -9.86
C PHE A 175 6.93 3.59 -8.94
N VAL A 176 7.62 3.49 -7.80
CA VAL A 176 7.39 2.41 -6.84
C VAL A 176 7.16 2.99 -5.47
N LYS A 177 5.97 2.74 -4.94
CA LYS A 177 5.61 3.03 -3.56
C LYS A 177 6.17 1.94 -2.65
N ILE A 178 6.89 2.35 -1.62
CA ILE A 178 7.42 1.46 -0.59
C ILE A 178 6.43 1.40 0.57
N LEU A 179 6.04 0.20 0.91
CA LEU A 179 5.18 -0.11 2.06
C LEU A 179 5.98 -0.97 3.03
N ILE A 180 6.04 -0.54 4.28
CA ILE A 180 6.69 -1.34 5.34
C ILE A 180 5.61 -1.91 6.23
N LYS A 181 5.66 -3.24 6.44
CA LYS A 181 4.70 -3.97 7.27
C LYS A 181 5.43 -4.76 8.33
N ASN A 182 4.99 -4.64 9.58
CA ASN A 182 5.39 -5.56 10.63
C ASN A 182 4.40 -6.74 10.70
N LEU A 183 4.66 -7.71 11.57
CA LEU A 183 3.83 -8.91 11.75
C LEU A 183 2.37 -8.58 12.11
N TYR A 184 2.16 -7.42 12.71
CA TYR A 184 0.87 -7.01 13.27
C TYR A 184 0.09 -6.07 12.34
N ASP A 185 0.70 -5.59 11.26
CA ASP A 185 0.05 -4.79 10.22
C ASP A 185 -1.02 -5.59 9.49
N GLY A 186 -2.16 -4.99 9.22
CA GLY A 186 -3.22 -5.63 8.44
C GLY A 186 -4.63 -5.17 8.79
N ILE A 187 -5.60 -5.85 8.17
CA ILE A 187 -7.01 -5.61 8.42
C ILE A 187 -7.48 -6.50 9.56
N TYR A 188 -8.23 -5.91 10.47
CA TYR A 188 -8.80 -6.55 11.65
C TYR A 188 -10.31 -6.32 11.70
N THR A 189 -11.03 -7.32 12.14
CA THR A 189 -12.44 -7.18 12.52
C THR A 189 -12.50 -6.78 13.98
N CYS A 190 -13.02 -5.60 14.27
CA CYS A 190 -13.20 -5.08 15.62
C CYS A 190 -14.61 -5.42 16.13
N ASN A 191 -14.67 -6.05 17.29
CA ASN A 191 -15.88 -6.27 18.06
C ASN A 191 -15.66 -5.76 19.48
N GLY A 192 -16.72 -5.34 20.14
CA GLY A 192 -16.59 -4.84 21.49
C GLY A 192 -17.78 -4.03 21.98
N TYR A 193 -17.51 -3.15 22.93
CA TYR A 193 -18.55 -2.26 23.46
C TYR A 193 -17.93 -0.94 23.95
N ARG A 194 -18.79 0.08 23.99
CA ARG A 194 -18.49 1.41 24.52
C ARG A 194 -19.52 1.75 25.60
N ILE A 195 -19.05 2.11 26.77
CA ILE A 195 -19.90 2.53 27.88
C ILE A 195 -19.74 4.03 28.08
N ARG A 196 -20.87 4.74 28.06
CA ARG A 196 -20.95 6.16 28.42
C ARG A 196 -21.87 6.28 29.64
N PRO A 197 -21.41 6.80 30.78
CA PRO A 197 -22.27 6.97 31.95
C PRO A 197 -23.55 7.74 31.62
N GLY A 198 -24.66 7.17 32.01
CA GLY A 198 -26.01 7.72 31.74
C GLY A 198 -26.57 7.44 30.34
N ASN A 199 -25.86 6.70 29.49
CA ASN A 199 -26.35 6.24 28.18
C ASN A 199 -26.39 4.71 28.13
N ALA A 200 -27.13 4.18 27.14
CA ALA A 200 -27.06 2.74 26.85
C ALA A 200 -25.64 2.34 26.38
N THR A 201 -25.24 1.12 26.70
CA THR A 201 -24.01 0.53 26.17
C THR A 201 -24.13 0.40 24.65
N GLU A 202 -23.15 0.94 23.95
CA GLU A 202 -23.04 0.82 22.50
C GLU A 202 -22.21 -0.41 22.17
N THR A 203 -22.75 -1.32 21.36
CA THR A 203 -22.02 -2.50 20.87
C THR A 203 -21.34 -2.17 19.56
N VAL A 204 -20.07 -2.56 19.42
CA VAL A 204 -19.32 -2.52 18.17
C VAL A 204 -19.34 -3.92 17.58
N THR A 205 -19.77 -4.04 16.34
CA THR A 205 -19.89 -5.35 15.68
C THR A 205 -19.32 -5.29 14.28
N ASN A 206 -18.34 -6.16 14.00
CA ASN A 206 -17.73 -6.37 12.69
C ASN A 206 -17.25 -5.05 12.03
N GLU A 207 -16.68 -4.16 12.80
CA GLU A 207 -16.07 -2.94 12.26
C GLU A 207 -14.67 -3.25 11.71
N ASP A 208 -14.43 -2.96 10.44
CA ASP A 208 -13.10 -3.13 9.86
C ASP A 208 -12.14 -2.02 10.35
N ARG A 209 -10.97 -2.43 10.82
CA ARG A 209 -9.87 -1.58 11.27
C ARG A 209 -8.59 -1.97 10.55
N HIS A 210 -7.94 -1.02 9.92
CA HIS A 210 -6.63 -1.24 9.32
C HIS A 210 -5.54 -0.75 10.27
N LEU A 211 -4.87 -1.68 10.94
CA LEU A 211 -3.71 -1.38 11.78
C LEU A 211 -2.49 -1.22 10.88
N SER A 212 -1.84 -0.07 10.96
CA SER A 212 -0.67 0.28 10.14
C SER A 212 0.63 0.29 10.95
N THR A 213 1.72 -0.13 10.33
CA THR A 213 3.04 -0.22 10.96
C THR A 213 3.60 1.14 11.38
N ILE A 214 4.01 1.28 12.64
CA ILE A 214 4.80 2.40 13.18
C ILE A 214 6.27 2.01 13.31
N ASN A 215 6.56 0.80 13.79
CA ASN A 215 7.90 0.22 13.88
C ASN A 215 7.81 -1.32 13.99
N GLY A 216 8.89 -2.00 14.33
CA GLY A 216 8.93 -3.48 14.37
C GLY A 216 7.93 -4.14 15.32
N THR A 217 7.57 -3.44 16.39
CA THR A 217 6.69 -3.97 17.45
C THR A 217 5.42 -3.15 17.64
N THR A 218 5.26 -2.02 16.94
CA THR A 218 4.14 -1.10 17.12
C THR A 218 3.34 -0.95 15.85
N VAL A 219 2.02 -1.03 15.98
CA VAL A 219 1.05 -0.64 14.96
C VAL A 219 0.17 0.48 15.48
N GLN A 220 -0.44 1.24 14.56
CA GLN A 220 -1.41 2.27 14.88
C GLN A 220 -2.80 1.83 14.47
N ASP A 221 -3.71 1.80 15.44
CA ASP A 221 -5.15 1.72 15.18
C ASP A 221 -5.63 3.12 14.77
N PRO A 222 -6.34 3.26 13.63
CA PRO A 222 -6.79 4.56 13.12
C PRO A 222 -7.85 5.24 13.98
N LYS A 223 -8.33 4.60 15.03
CA LYS A 223 -9.37 5.14 15.90
C LYS A 223 -9.08 4.86 17.38
N PHE A 224 -9.48 5.78 18.22
CA PHE A 224 -9.65 5.55 19.65
C PHE A 224 -11.15 5.38 19.93
N GLY A 225 -11.59 4.13 20.05
CA GLY A 225 -13.02 3.84 20.14
C GLY A 225 -13.78 4.31 18.90
N ASN A 226 -14.68 5.28 19.05
CA ASN A 226 -15.42 5.90 17.93
C ASN A 226 -14.89 7.29 17.54
N TYR A 227 -13.74 7.69 18.06
CA TYR A 227 -13.12 8.97 17.75
C TYR A 227 -12.12 8.82 16.59
N ALA A 228 -12.51 9.26 15.40
CA ALA A 228 -11.67 9.21 14.21
C ALA A 228 -10.52 10.23 14.21
N SER A 229 -10.57 11.25 15.06
CA SER A 229 -9.49 12.25 15.20
C SER A 229 -8.39 11.83 16.18
N TYR A 230 -8.51 10.66 16.77
CA TYR A 230 -7.52 10.11 17.69
C TYR A 230 -7.20 8.68 17.29
N HIS A 231 -5.92 8.35 17.40
CA HIS A 231 -5.39 7.04 17.06
C HIS A 231 -4.86 6.35 18.31
N VAL A 232 -4.58 5.07 18.22
CA VAL A 232 -3.91 4.33 19.31
C VAL A 232 -2.65 3.67 18.75
N ASN A 233 -1.50 4.06 19.29
CA ASN A 233 -0.26 3.30 19.06
C ASN A 233 -0.26 2.07 19.96
N VAL A 234 -0.29 0.90 19.36
CA VAL A 234 -0.38 -0.41 20.01
C VAL A 234 1.00 -1.07 19.91
N GLU A 235 1.75 -1.04 21.00
CA GLU A 235 3.09 -1.62 21.11
C GLU A 235 3.02 -3.00 21.77
N ILE A 236 3.51 -4.02 21.10
CA ILE A 236 3.64 -5.37 21.62
C ILE A 236 4.96 -5.46 22.38
N THR A 237 4.88 -5.73 23.69
CA THR A 237 6.06 -5.84 24.54
C THR A 237 6.65 -7.25 24.55
N SER A 238 7.84 -7.41 25.12
CA SER A 238 8.43 -8.74 25.37
C SER A 238 7.84 -9.45 26.60
N GLU A 239 7.04 -8.74 27.42
CA GLU A 239 6.39 -9.33 28.58
C GLU A 239 5.25 -10.22 28.17
N THR A 240 5.12 -11.35 28.85
CA THR A 240 4.08 -12.34 28.58
C THR A 240 3.13 -12.52 29.74
N MET A 241 1.94 -13.03 29.45
CA MET A 241 0.93 -13.43 30.41
C MET A 241 0.17 -14.66 29.90
N ILE A 242 -0.47 -15.39 30.78
CA ILE A 242 -1.32 -16.54 30.41
C ILE A 242 -2.78 -16.11 30.42
N VAL A 243 -3.45 -16.27 29.28
CA VAL A 243 -4.88 -16.03 29.11
C VAL A 243 -5.54 -17.30 28.56
N GLY A 244 -6.43 -17.89 29.31
CA GLY A 244 -7.11 -19.13 28.87
C GLY A 244 -6.18 -20.30 28.54
N GLY A 245 -5.00 -20.37 29.21
CA GLY A 245 -3.98 -21.39 28.93
C GLY A 245 -3.05 -21.06 27.76
N ILE A 246 -3.20 -19.91 27.11
CA ILE A 246 -2.37 -19.46 25.99
C ILE A 246 -1.40 -18.39 26.49
N THR A 247 -0.14 -18.49 26.08
CA THR A 247 0.86 -17.41 26.29
C THR A 247 0.58 -16.26 25.35
N CYS A 248 0.18 -15.12 25.91
CA CYS A 248 -0.09 -13.88 25.22
C CYS A 248 1.01 -12.85 25.52
N TYR A 249 1.21 -11.88 24.65
CA TYR A 249 2.10 -10.75 24.89
C TYR A 249 1.33 -9.58 25.49
N LYS A 250 1.90 -8.92 26.51
CA LYS A 250 1.34 -7.67 27.00
C LYS A 250 1.48 -6.55 25.95
N VAL A 251 0.53 -5.66 25.94
CA VAL A 251 0.46 -4.56 24.98
C VAL A 251 0.40 -3.24 25.71
N ASN A 252 1.26 -2.29 25.30
CA ASN A 252 1.14 -0.89 25.66
C ASN A 252 0.34 -0.18 24.56
N ALA A 253 -0.80 0.38 24.92
CA ALA A 253 -1.59 1.14 23.98
C ALA A 253 -1.54 2.61 24.38
N THR A 254 -1.13 3.51 23.48
CA THR A 254 -0.94 4.93 23.72
C THR A 254 -1.80 5.75 22.78
N PRO A 255 -2.80 6.48 23.28
CA PRO A 255 -3.62 7.36 22.46
C PRO A 255 -2.80 8.55 21.98
N VAL A 256 -2.90 8.85 20.69
CA VAL A 256 -2.23 9.96 20.01
C VAL A 256 -3.23 10.72 19.11
N ASP A 257 -2.97 11.98 18.86
CA ASP A 257 -3.71 12.77 17.87
C ASP A 257 -3.12 12.62 16.45
N ASP A 258 -3.70 13.33 15.48
CA ASP A 258 -3.25 13.32 14.09
C ASP A 258 -1.80 13.81 13.91
N SER A 259 -1.23 14.52 14.87
CA SER A 259 0.18 14.94 14.86
C SER A 259 1.12 13.90 15.48
N GLY A 260 0.58 12.82 16.06
CA GLY A 260 1.31 11.81 16.81
C GLY A 260 1.60 12.19 18.26
N ALA A 261 1.08 13.33 18.75
CA ALA A 261 1.24 13.75 20.13
C ALA A 261 0.31 12.94 21.06
N VAL A 262 0.84 12.55 22.24
CA VAL A 262 0.05 11.82 23.23
C VAL A 262 -1.10 12.68 23.74
N VAL A 263 -2.29 12.13 23.72
CA VAL A 263 -3.52 12.83 24.12
C VAL A 263 -3.72 12.66 25.63
N GLY A 264 -3.70 13.79 26.35
CA GLY A 264 -4.01 13.80 27.78
C GLY A 264 -5.46 13.45 28.08
N GLY A 265 -5.68 12.71 29.17
CA GLY A 265 -7.03 12.29 29.59
C GLY A 265 -7.56 11.04 28.89
N MET A 266 -6.82 10.48 27.95
CA MET A 266 -7.07 9.17 27.35
C MET A 266 -6.07 8.16 27.92
N TYR A 267 -6.58 7.04 28.39
CA TYR A 267 -5.78 6.00 29.04
C TYR A 267 -6.14 4.65 28.49
N THR A 268 -5.17 3.78 28.43
CA THR A 268 -5.31 2.41 27.91
C THR A 268 -5.12 1.36 29.00
N THR A 269 -4.86 1.81 30.21
CA THR A 269 -4.87 0.99 31.42
C THR A 269 -5.75 1.68 32.44
N PHE A 270 -6.64 0.94 33.04
CA PHE A 270 -7.49 1.45 34.11
C PHE A 270 -6.70 1.54 35.42
N THR A 271 -6.37 2.76 35.83
CA THR A 271 -5.69 3.01 37.13
C THR A 271 -6.59 3.72 38.14
N GLY A 272 -7.88 3.90 37.83
CA GLY A 272 -8.83 4.63 38.67
C GLY A 272 -9.58 3.74 39.66
N ASP A 273 -10.28 4.36 40.60
CA ASP A 273 -11.19 3.67 41.54
C ASP A 273 -12.32 2.99 40.76
N PRO A 274 -12.39 1.63 40.75
CA PRO A 274 -13.42 0.89 40.05
C PRO A 274 -14.82 1.15 40.61
N THR A 275 -14.95 1.75 41.79
CA THR A 275 -16.25 2.02 42.44
C THR A 275 -16.99 3.20 41.82
N SER A 276 -16.33 4.06 41.05
CA SER A 276 -16.91 5.26 40.43
C SER A 276 -17.45 5.05 39.02
N LEU A 277 -17.21 3.88 38.43
CA LEU A 277 -17.62 3.53 37.07
C LEU A 277 -18.56 2.32 37.08
N PRO A 278 -19.54 2.25 36.17
CA PRO A 278 -20.27 1.00 36.01
C PRO A 278 -19.23 -0.08 35.70
N ALA A 279 -19.29 -1.19 36.46
CA ALA A 279 -18.41 -2.33 36.26
C ALA A 279 -18.45 -2.73 34.78
N PRO A 280 -17.35 -2.73 34.05
CA PRO A 280 -17.35 -3.31 32.73
C PRO A 280 -17.77 -4.77 32.86
N PRO A 281 -18.51 -5.32 31.90
CA PRO A 281 -18.73 -6.77 31.89
C PRO A 281 -17.35 -7.40 31.87
N ALA A 282 -17.11 -8.21 32.89
CA ALA A 282 -15.80 -8.68 33.32
C ALA A 282 -14.85 -9.04 32.21
N ASN A 283 -13.95 -8.11 31.82
CA ASN A 283 -12.65 -8.52 31.37
C ASN A 283 -11.81 -8.77 32.62
N PRO A 284 -11.44 -10.01 32.93
CA PRO A 284 -10.87 -10.34 34.23
C PRO A 284 -9.51 -9.69 34.52
N ASN A 285 -8.89 -9.00 33.52
CA ASN A 285 -7.49 -8.63 33.70
C ASN A 285 -7.14 -7.17 33.38
N GLU A 286 -8.04 -6.28 32.97
CA GLU A 286 -7.73 -4.86 32.72
C GLU A 286 -6.40 -4.59 31.97
N ILE A 287 -5.82 -5.64 31.36
CA ILE A 287 -4.53 -5.64 30.71
C ILE A 287 -4.75 -5.81 29.22
N ASN A 288 -4.15 -4.92 28.45
CA ASN A 288 -4.10 -5.05 27.01
C ASN A 288 -3.15 -6.19 26.64
N TYR A 289 -3.56 -7.03 25.70
CA TYR A 289 -2.72 -8.14 25.25
C TYR A 289 -2.93 -8.50 23.79
N TYR A 290 -1.93 -9.17 23.24
CA TYR A 290 -1.98 -9.81 21.92
C TYR A 290 -1.89 -11.31 22.08
N ASN A 291 -2.84 -12.01 21.50
CA ASN A 291 -2.85 -13.47 21.43
C ASN A 291 -2.23 -13.91 20.08
N PRO A 292 -1.05 -14.52 20.08
CA PRO A 292 -0.36 -14.88 18.83
C PRO A 292 -0.99 -16.06 18.09
N VAL A 293 -1.77 -16.90 18.80
CA VAL A 293 -2.42 -18.08 18.18
C VAL A 293 -3.63 -17.65 17.36
N THR A 294 -4.47 -16.79 17.93
CA THR A 294 -5.67 -16.27 17.26
C THR A 294 -5.41 -14.97 16.50
N LYS A 295 -4.20 -14.42 16.56
CA LYS A 295 -3.83 -13.12 16.00
C LYS A 295 -4.78 -12.01 16.44
N THR A 296 -5.08 -11.96 17.73
CA THR A 296 -6.11 -11.08 18.28
C THR A 296 -5.50 -10.10 19.27
N PHE A 297 -5.81 -8.81 19.10
CA PHE A 297 -5.60 -7.80 20.13
C PHE A 297 -6.83 -7.68 21.01
N VAL A 298 -6.64 -7.55 22.31
CA VAL A 298 -7.66 -7.14 23.28
C VAL A 298 -7.20 -5.83 23.90
N LEU A 299 -7.98 -4.77 23.65
CA LEU A 299 -7.66 -3.42 24.08
C LEU A 299 -8.75 -2.88 25.02
N ASN A 300 -8.29 -2.33 26.13
CA ASN A 300 -9.12 -1.63 27.11
C ASN A 300 -8.70 -0.16 27.08
N CYS A 301 -9.62 0.70 26.71
CA CYS A 301 -9.37 2.12 26.60
C CYS A 301 -10.30 2.90 27.53
N TYR A 302 -9.79 3.96 28.10
CA TYR A 302 -10.53 4.80 29.04
C TYR A 302 -10.32 6.26 28.69
N TYR A 303 -11.41 7.01 28.63
CA TYR A 303 -11.38 8.44 28.37
C TYR A 303 -11.97 9.21 29.55
N VAL A 304 -11.16 10.06 30.20
CA VAL A 304 -11.60 10.96 31.26
C VAL A 304 -12.09 12.26 30.63
N SER A 305 -13.37 12.50 30.73
CA SER A 305 -14.00 13.77 30.39
C SER A 305 -15.03 14.11 31.43
N SER A 306 -15.85 15.15 31.23
CA SER A 306 -17.04 15.43 32.07
C SER A 306 -17.97 14.22 32.20
N LYS A 307 -17.85 13.23 31.30
CA LYS A 307 -18.49 11.90 31.37
C LYS A 307 -17.46 10.85 30.96
N ASN A 308 -16.91 10.17 31.93
CA ASN A 308 -15.96 9.07 31.71
C ASN A 308 -16.50 8.03 30.71
N ARG A 309 -15.66 7.50 29.86
CA ARG A 309 -16.03 6.50 28.85
C ARG A 309 -15.08 5.34 28.91
N ILE A 310 -15.64 4.12 28.83
CA ILE A 310 -14.89 2.88 28.77
C ILE A 310 -15.12 2.27 27.40
N MET A 311 -14.05 1.80 26.78
CA MET A 311 -14.09 1.07 25.53
C MET A 311 -13.32 -0.23 25.69
N TYR A 312 -13.96 -1.30 25.29
CA TYR A 312 -13.37 -2.63 25.21
C TYR A 312 -13.46 -3.07 23.76
N GLU A 313 -12.32 -3.40 23.19
CA GLU A 313 -12.21 -3.76 21.78
C GLU A 313 -11.42 -5.05 21.61
N VAL A 314 -11.95 -5.94 20.80
CA VAL A 314 -11.32 -7.20 20.37
C VAL A 314 -11.12 -7.11 18.88
N LEU A 315 -9.85 -7.02 18.44
CA LEU A 315 -9.48 -6.90 17.05
C LEU A 315 -8.89 -8.25 16.60
N VAL A 316 -9.61 -8.93 15.72
CA VAL A 316 -9.19 -10.22 15.15
C VAL A 316 -8.67 -10.01 13.75
N LYS A 317 -7.42 -10.40 13.48
CA LYS A 317 -6.80 -10.26 12.15
C LYS A 317 -7.52 -11.13 11.12
N GLN A 318 -7.87 -10.53 9.98
CA GLN A 318 -8.50 -11.21 8.85
C GLN A 318 -7.51 -12.08 8.06
#